data_67a9552e4006141187600717ff9ec7f4
#
_entry.id   67a9552e4006141187600717ff9ec7f4
#
_cell.length_a   1.000
_cell.length_b   1.000
_cell.length_c   1.000
_cell.angle_alpha   90.00
_cell.angle_beta   90.00
_cell.angle_gamma   90.00
#
_symmetry.space_group_name_H-M   'P 1'
#
loop_
_entity.id
_entity.type
_entity.pdbx_description
1 polymer ?
#
loop_
_entity_poly.entity_id
_entity_poly.type
_entity_poly.pdbx_seq_one_letter_code
_entity_poly.pdbx_strand_id
1 'polypeptide(L)'
;MPPIISLEPSQRPNSRAMGMAVRDLETKLVRHAAPTLAGMKPANLFTYRTANFTEEEASSAIAEISPRLAGFHLRVEPLANRTRGVLLLVFRPELVESALDNEHARKLLTQSGFKDLSTEGVVSEIKRRIQAADASRAALAQTNSEAAPAPKPEQFVPCCATGHHHDHGPNHVCQCRAKAALSREELETTQGESAFPHEIGLILGYPPADVAGFIAQKGTGYLACGGWKAYSEPQSALETFQRNRRCTEEFQALYAQGAPLEALADARSDAAVSIFDMARAAV
;
A
#
# COMPACT_ATOMS: atom_id res chain seq x y z
N MET A 1 30.40 37.96 -15.37
CA MET A 1 28.94 37.77 -15.27
C MET A 1 28.59 36.47 -16.01
N PRO A 2 28.13 35.42 -15.35
CA PRO A 2 27.63 34.23 -16.05
C PRO A 2 26.23 34.51 -16.63
N PRO A 3 25.84 33.89 -17.73
CA PRO A 3 24.53 34.12 -18.36
C PRO A 3 23.40 33.55 -17.50
N ILE A 4 22.37 34.36 -17.33
CA ILE A 4 21.10 33.96 -16.70
C ILE A 4 20.40 33.02 -17.71
N ILE A 5 20.37 31.73 -17.42
CA ILE A 5 19.57 30.75 -18.18
C ILE A 5 18.11 31.03 -17.85
N SER A 6 17.42 31.73 -18.72
CA SER A 6 15.95 31.85 -18.67
C SER A 6 15.35 30.52 -19.03
N LEU A 7 14.75 29.83 -18.04
CA LEU A 7 13.93 28.65 -18.29
C LEU A 7 12.68 29.05 -19.08
N GLU A 8 12.49 28.42 -20.21
CA GLU A 8 11.33 28.57 -21.10
C GLU A 8 10.01 28.32 -20.33
N PRO A 9 8.94 29.11 -20.59
CA PRO A 9 7.68 29.02 -19.86
C PRO A 9 6.82 27.80 -20.21
N SER A 10 7.25 26.85 -21.04
CA SER A 10 6.48 25.71 -21.54
C SER A 10 6.46 24.46 -20.64
N GLN A 11 7.09 24.47 -19.46
CA GLN A 11 7.20 23.30 -18.59
C GLN A 11 6.51 23.43 -17.21
N ARG A 12 5.62 24.40 -17.04
CA ARG A 12 4.79 24.41 -15.82
C ARG A 12 3.59 23.47 -16.02
N PRO A 13 3.38 22.44 -15.19
CA PRO A 13 2.19 21.60 -15.28
C PRO A 13 0.95 22.49 -15.19
N ASN A 14 -0.02 22.19 -16.05
CA ASN A 14 -1.28 22.93 -16.10
C ASN A 14 -1.93 22.89 -14.71
N SER A 15 -2.15 24.03 -14.08
CA SER A 15 -2.65 24.14 -12.70
C SER A 15 -3.95 23.35 -12.45
N ARG A 16 -4.78 23.20 -13.50
CA ARG A 16 -6.01 22.41 -13.44
C ARG A 16 -5.71 20.90 -13.41
N ALA A 17 -4.80 20.41 -14.24
CA ALA A 17 -4.39 19.01 -14.28
C ALA A 17 -3.71 18.63 -12.97
N MET A 18 -2.87 19.51 -12.42
CA MET A 18 -2.25 19.35 -11.09
C MET A 18 -3.30 19.19 -9.99
N GLY A 19 -4.29 20.08 -9.93
CA GLY A 19 -5.36 19.97 -8.94
C GLY A 19 -6.18 18.67 -9.07
N MET A 20 -6.34 18.15 -10.28
CA MET A 20 -6.99 16.85 -10.52
C MET A 20 -6.11 15.68 -10.03
N ALA A 21 -4.80 15.71 -10.28
CA ALA A 21 -3.87 14.67 -9.83
C ALA A 21 -3.78 14.62 -8.29
N VAL A 22 -3.75 15.77 -7.62
CA VAL A 22 -3.79 15.88 -6.15
C VAL A 22 -5.07 15.26 -5.59
N ARG A 23 -6.25 15.61 -6.11
CA ARG A 23 -7.53 15.05 -5.66
C ARG A 23 -7.63 13.54 -5.91
N ASP A 24 -7.11 13.05 -7.03
CA ASP A 24 -7.07 11.62 -7.30
C ASP A 24 -6.16 10.90 -6.30
N LEU A 25 -4.99 11.45 -6.00
CA LEU A 25 -4.10 10.88 -4.98
C LEU A 25 -4.74 10.90 -3.58
N GLU A 26 -5.40 11.99 -3.18
CA GLU A 26 -6.17 12.04 -1.92
C GLU A 26 -7.22 10.93 -1.86
N THR A 27 -7.99 10.75 -2.93
CA THR A 27 -8.98 9.67 -3.03
C THR A 27 -8.35 8.29 -2.88
N LYS A 28 -7.16 8.07 -3.49
CA LYS A 28 -6.43 6.80 -3.35
C LYS A 28 -5.87 6.60 -1.95
N LEU A 29 -5.38 7.65 -1.30
CA LEU A 29 -4.92 7.62 0.09
C LEU A 29 -6.06 7.21 1.03
N VAL A 30 -7.22 7.85 0.92
CA VAL A 30 -8.41 7.51 1.69
C VAL A 30 -8.85 6.07 1.42
N ARG A 31 -8.81 5.60 0.17
CA ARG A 31 -9.22 4.25 -0.20
C ARG A 31 -8.26 3.16 0.28
N HIS A 32 -6.96 3.41 0.20
CA HIS A 32 -5.94 2.38 0.39
C HIS A 32 -5.16 2.50 1.70
N ALA A 33 -5.17 3.67 2.33
CA ALA A 33 -4.38 3.95 3.52
C ALA A 33 -5.18 4.45 4.72
N ALA A 34 -6.53 4.41 4.69
CA ALA A 34 -7.38 4.88 5.79
C ALA A 34 -6.97 4.36 7.17
N PRO A 35 -6.66 3.06 7.39
CA PRO A 35 -6.23 2.59 8.70
C PRO A 35 -4.89 3.21 9.16
N THR A 36 -3.99 3.58 8.23
CA THR A 36 -2.75 4.29 8.56
C THR A 36 -3.03 5.78 8.82
N LEU A 37 -3.91 6.40 8.04
CA LEU A 37 -4.37 7.77 8.31
C LEU A 37 -5.00 7.86 9.70
N ALA A 38 -5.82 6.90 10.09
CA ALA A 38 -6.45 6.80 11.41
C ALA A 38 -5.49 6.41 12.56
N GLY A 39 -4.22 6.11 12.28
CA GLY A 39 -3.29 5.64 13.30
C GLY A 39 -3.56 4.24 13.85
N MET A 40 -4.40 3.45 13.18
CA MET A 40 -4.73 2.07 13.55
C MET A 40 -3.72 1.05 13.01
N LYS A 41 -2.92 1.44 12.02
CA LYS A 41 -1.97 0.59 11.33
C LYS A 41 -0.67 1.37 11.07
N PRO A 42 0.51 0.75 11.22
CA PRO A 42 1.78 1.44 11.01
C PRO A 42 1.95 1.96 9.60
N ALA A 43 1.65 1.14 8.58
CA ALA A 43 1.81 1.53 7.19
C ALA A 43 0.83 0.81 6.25
N ASN A 44 0.63 1.42 5.09
CA ASN A 44 -0.03 0.82 3.92
C ASN A 44 0.85 0.95 2.68
N LEU A 45 0.82 -0.08 1.84
CA LEU A 45 1.51 -0.13 0.57
C LEU A 45 0.47 -0.28 -0.55
N PHE A 46 0.55 0.55 -1.58
CA PHE A 46 -0.32 0.44 -2.76
C PHE A 46 0.33 1.07 -3.98
N THR A 47 -0.10 0.64 -5.17
CA THR A 47 0.33 1.27 -6.42
C THR A 47 -0.61 2.44 -6.74
N TYR A 48 -0.07 3.65 -6.75
CA TYR A 48 -0.74 4.82 -7.28
C TYR A 48 -0.73 4.76 -8.80
N ARG A 49 -1.84 4.35 -9.38
CA ARG A 49 -1.98 4.20 -10.83
C ARG A 49 -2.22 5.56 -11.48
N THR A 50 -1.41 5.87 -12.48
CA THR A 50 -1.40 7.17 -13.17
C THR A 50 -2.03 7.09 -14.57
N ALA A 51 -3.11 6.29 -14.74
CA ALA A 51 -3.73 6.08 -16.05
C ALA A 51 -4.21 7.38 -16.73
N ASN A 52 -4.51 8.42 -15.94
CA ASN A 52 -5.04 9.69 -16.40
C ASN A 52 -4.04 10.86 -16.25
N PHE A 53 -2.82 10.58 -15.76
CA PHE A 53 -1.82 11.59 -15.43
C PHE A 53 -0.44 11.17 -15.94
N THR A 54 0.40 12.15 -16.24
CA THR A 54 1.82 11.91 -16.55
C THR A 54 2.59 11.55 -15.26
N GLU A 55 3.78 10.97 -15.41
CA GLU A 55 4.66 10.72 -14.27
C GLU A 55 5.05 12.01 -13.52
N GLU A 56 5.18 13.11 -14.24
CA GLU A 56 5.48 14.43 -13.67
C GLU A 56 4.32 14.97 -12.84
N GLU A 57 3.08 14.84 -13.33
CA GLU A 57 1.88 15.23 -12.59
C GLU A 57 1.69 14.37 -11.35
N ALA A 58 1.93 13.07 -11.43
CA ALA A 58 1.89 12.17 -10.29
C ALA A 58 2.96 12.49 -9.24
N SER A 59 4.19 12.71 -9.68
CA SER A 59 5.31 13.09 -8.80
C SER A 59 5.05 14.43 -8.11
N SER A 60 4.50 15.38 -8.85
CA SER A 60 4.15 16.70 -8.32
C SER A 60 2.99 16.61 -7.32
N ALA A 61 1.98 15.77 -7.56
CA ALA A 61 0.89 15.53 -6.60
C ALA A 61 1.42 14.90 -5.29
N ILE A 62 2.36 13.95 -5.40
CA ILE A 62 3.01 13.36 -4.22
C ILE A 62 3.82 14.42 -3.45
N ALA A 63 4.56 15.27 -4.16
CA ALA A 63 5.34 16.35 -3.57
C ALA A 63 4.47 17.41 -2.87
N GLU A 64 3.26 17.66 -3.37
CA GLU A 64 2.29 18.56 -2.75
C GLU A 64 1.64 17.96 -1.49
N ILE A 65 1.25 16.68 -1.54
CA ILE A 65 0.55 16.02 -0.42
C ILE A 65 1.52 15.67 0.73
N SER A 66 2.76 15.30 0.43
CA SER A 66 3.72 14.85 1.45
C SER A 66 3.92 15.85 2.59
N PRO A 67 4.18 17.16 2.37
CA PRO A 67 4.32 18.13 3.44
C PRO A 67 3.01 18.37 4.21
N ARG A 68 1.85 18.28 3.55
CA ARG A 68 0.54 18.41 4.20
C ARG A 68 0.31 17.30 5.23
N LEU A 69 0.71 16.07 4.92
CA LEU A 69 0.59 14.91 5.83
C LEU A 69 1.70 14.84 6.88
N ALA A 70 2.86 15.42 6.62
CA ALA A 70 3.99 15.42 7.56
C ALA A 70 3.64 16.08 8.91
N GLY A 71 2.79 17.11 8.90
CA GLY A 71 2.28 17.76 10.12
C GLY A 71 1.45 16.84 11.02
N PHE A 72 0.98 15.71 10.51
CA PHE A 72 0.20 14.69 11.22
C PHE A 72 1.01 13.40 11.48
N HIS A 73 2.33 13.50 11.49
CA HIS A 73 3.23 12.35 11.67
C HIS A 73 3.03 11.25 10.64
N LEU A 74 2.68 11.62 9.41
CA LEU A 74 2.54 10.70 8.27
C LEU A 74 3.60 11.00 7.22
N ARG A 75 4.17 9.96 6.66
CA ARG A 75 5.10 10.04 5.52
C ARG A 75 4.54 9.29 4.33
N VAL A 76 4.72 9.87 3.15
CA VAL A 76 4.40 9.27 1.85
C VAL A 76 5.72 9.06 1.11
N GLU A 77 6.15 7.82 0.97
CA GLU A 77 7.44 7.46 0.37
C GLU A 77 7.22 6.71 -0.94
N PRO A 78 7.66 7.26 -2.08
CA PRO A 78 7.70 6.53 -3.33
C PRO A 78 8.84 5.50 -3.28
N LEU A 79 8.49 4.21 -3.38
CA LEU A 79 9.45 3.12 -3.34
C LEU A 79 9.99 2.76 -4.72
N ALA A 80 9.13 2.74 -5.75
CA ALA A 80 9.52 2.41 -7.12
C ALA A 80 8.55 2.99 -8.13
N ASN A 81 9.07 3.39 -9.30
CA ASN A 81 8.27 3.69 -10.48
C ASN A 81 8.05 2.40 -11.26
N ARG A 82 6.81 2.15 -11.66
CA ARG A 82 6.39 0.97 -12.42
C ARG A 82 5.64 1.39 -13.67
N THR A 83 5.51 0.50 -14.63
CA THR A 83 4.88 0.75 -15.94
C THR A 83 3.49 1.41 -15.85
N ARG A 84 2.76 1.22 -14.75
CA ARG A 84 1.39 1.73 -14.59
C ARG A 84 1.20 2.62 -13.37
N GLY A 85 2.27 3.17 -12.81
CA GLY A 85 2.18 4.06 -11.65
C GLY A 85 3.36 3.97 -10.71
N VAL A 86 3.18 4.53 -9.52
CA VAL A 86 4.21 4.61 -8.47
C VAL A 86 3.81 3.73 -7.30
N LEU A 87 4.70 2.86 -6.85
CA LEU A 87 4.51 2.10 -5.61
C LEU A 87 4.75 3.02 -4.42
N LEU A 88 3.70 3.30 -3.65
CA LEU A 88 3.73 4.21 -2.52
C LEU A 88 3.64 3.45 -1.20
N LEU A 89 4.53 3.79 -0.28
CA LEU A 89 4.44 3.46 1.14
C LEU A 89 3.93 4.69 1.90
N VAL A 90 2.81 4.54 2.59
CA VAL A 90 2.27 5.57 3.49
C VAL A 90 2.42 5.03 4.90
N PHE A 91 3.09 5.76 5.80
CA PHE A 91 3.40 5.22 7.12
C PHE A 91 3.50 6.30 8.20
N ARG A 92 3.33 5.85 9.45
CA ARG A 92 3.58 6.61 10.67
C ARG A 92 4.89 6.12 11.27
N PRO A 93 5.96 6.93 11.28
CA PRO A 93 7.29 6.51 11.75
C PRO A 93 7.25 5.89 13.15
N GLU A 94 6.56 6.50 14.10
CA GLU A 94 6.47 6.03 15.48
C GLU A 94 5.73 4.68 15.62
N LEU A 95 4.73 4.40 14.76
CA LEU A 95 4.05 3.11 14.76
C LEU A 95 4.88 2.03 14.07
N VAL A 96 5.65 2.40 13.05
CA VAL A 96 6.62 1.50 12.42
C VAL A 96 7.73 1.16 13.42
N GLU A 97 8.29 2.16 14.12
CA GLU A 97 9.28 1.95 15.17
C GLU A 97 8.78 0.95 16.23
N SER A 98 7.57 1.19 16.75
CA SER A 98 6.92 0.28 17.71
C SER A 98 6.74 -1.15 17.15
N ALA A 99 6.38 -1.30 15.87
CA ALA A 99 6.23 -2.61 15.25
C ALA A 99 7.60 -3.31 15.07
N LEU A 100 8.66 -2.56 14.80
CA LEU A 100 10.02 -3.06 14.64
C LEU A 100 10.74 -3.31 15.97
N ASP A 101 10.26 -2.76 17.08
CA ASP A 101 10.82 -3.02 18.42
C ASP A 101 10.46 -4.40 18.99
N ASN A 102 9.71 -5.19 18.26
CA ASN A 102 9.40 -6.57 18.57
C ASN A 102 10.62 -7.48 18.34
N GLU A 103 10.98 -8.30 19.32
CA GLU A 103 12.17 -9.19 19.27
C GLU A 103 12.11 -10.13 18.05
N HIS A 104 10.94 -10.73 17.74
CA HIS A 104 10.79 -11.62 16.59
C HIS A 104 10.93 -10.88 15.26
N ALA A 105 10.42 -9.64 15.18
CA ALA A 105 10.60 -8.81 14.00
C ALA A 105 12.07 -8.46 13.78
N ARG A 106 12.79 -8.04 14.83
CA ARG A 106 14.22 -7.73 14.79
C ARG A 106 15.05 -8.95 14.38
N LYS A 107 14.74 -10.13 14.95
CA LYS A 107 15.40 -11.39 14.58
C LYS A 107 15.19 -11.72 13.11
N LEU A 108 13.96 -11.61 12.60
CA LEU A 108 13.65 -11.90 11.21
C LEU A 108 14.38 -10.93 10.26
N LEU A 109 14.40 -9.64 10.55
CA LEU A 109 15.14 -8.64 9.77
C LEU A 109 16.64 -8.92 9.76
N THR A 110 17.23 -9.22 10.92
CA THR A 110 18.65 -9.55 11.01
C THR A 110 19.00 -10.80 10.20
N GLN A 111 18.18 -11.85 10.28
CA GLN A 111 18.34 -13.07 9.48
C GLN A 111 18.21 -12.82 7.98
N SER A 112 17.37 -11.86 7.59
CA SER A 112 17.21 -11.41 6.21
C SER A 112 18.29 -10.40 5.76
N GLY A 113 19.30 -10.16 6.58
CA GLY A 113 20.47 -9.34 6.25
C GLY A 113 20.26 -7.83 6.34
N PHE A 114 19.24 -7.36 7.08
CA PHE A 114 19.10 -5.94 7.41
C PHE A 114 20.14 -5.58 8.48
N LYS A 115 20.90 -4.51 8.22
CA LYS A 115 21.98 -4.05 9.11
C LYS A 115 21.53 -2.93 10.05
N ASP A 116 20.73 -2.01 9.53
CA ASP A 116 20.13 -0.93 10.29
C ASP A 116 18.65 -1.25 10.50
N LEU A 117 18.28 -1.44 11.78
CA LEU A 117 16.92 -1.80 12.21
C LEU A 117 16.11 -0.58 12.66
N SER A 118 16.61 0.65 12.44
CA SER A 118 15.81 1.85 12.56
C SER A 118 14.72 1.91 11.50
N THR A 119 13.67 2.69 11.74
CA THR A 119 12.60 2.89 10.73
C THR A 119 13.17 3.33 9.39
N GLU A 120 14.07 4.30 9.38
CA GLU A 120 14.72 4.82 8.19
C GLU A 120 15.59 3.77 7.49
N GLY A 121 16.37 3.03 8.25
CA GLY A 121 17.24 1.97 7.75
C GLY A 121 16.45 0.85 7.08
N VAL A 122 15.39 0.38 7.72
CA VAL A 122 14.53 -0.69 7.19
C VAL A 122 13.77 -0.22 5.94
N VAL A 123 13.17 0.97 5.96
CA VAL A 123 12.46 1.53 4.79
C VAL A 123 13.41 1.72 3.61
N SER A 124 14.61 2.25 3.85
CA SER A 124 15.62 2.47 2.80
C SER A 124 16.09 1.17 2.18
N GLU A 125 16.35 0.14 2.99
CA GLU A 125 16.78 -1.17 2.50
C GLU A 125 15.67 -1.88 1.73
N ILE A 126 14.41 -1.79 2.19
CA ILE A 126 13.25 -2.32 1.45
C ILE A 126 13.12 -1.62 0.10
N LYS A 127 13.21 -0.29 0.06
CA LYS A 127 13.18 0.49 -1.18
C LYS A 127 14.27 0.03 -2.14
N ARG A 128 15.50 -0.10 -1.67
CA ARG A 128 16.64 -0.57 -2.46
C ARG A 128 16.41 -1.98 -3.04
N ARG A 129 15.88 -2.91 -2.24
CA ARG A 129 15.56 -4.28 -2.67
C ARG A 129 14.46 -4.31 -3.72
N ILE A 130 13.40 -3.53 -3.55
CA ILE A 130 12.30 -3.42 -4.52
C ILE A 130 12.82 -2.90 -5.85
N GLN A 131 13.62 -1.83 -5.83
CA GLN A 131 14.20 -1.25 -7.04
C GLN A 131 15.14 -2.23 -7.75
N ALA A 132 15.96 -2.97 -7.01
CA ALA A 132 16.83 -4.01 -7.57
C ALA A 132 16.02 -5.15 -8.21
N ALA A 133 14.93 -5.59 -7.56
CA ALA A 133 14.03 -6.60 -8.11
C ALA A 133 13.33 -6.14 -9.38
N ASP A 134 12.86 -4.89 -9.42
CA ASP A 134 12.21 -4.31 -10.60
C ASP A 134 13.19 -4.16 -11.76
N ALA A 135 14.44 -3.75 -11.50
CA ALA A 135 15.51 -3.67 -12.51
C ALA A 135 15.86 -5.06 -13.08
N SER A 136 15.97 -6.09 -12.23
CA SER A 136 16.25 -7.46 -12.67
C SER A 136 15.12 -8.02 -13.55
N ARG A 137 13.86 -7.73 -13.21
CA ARG A 137 12.71 -8.12 -14.05
C ARG A 137 12.68 -7.42 -15.39
N ALA A 138 13.01 -6.14 -15.43
CA ALA A 138 13.09 -5.37 -16.67
C ALA A 138 14.19 -5.92 -17.60
N ALA A 139 15.35 -6.28 -17.06
CA ALA A 139 16.44 -6.89 -17.82
C ALA A 139 16.02 -8.26 -18.41
N LEU A 140 15.36 -9.13 -17.62
CA LEU A 140 14.87 -10.43 -18.09
C LEU A 140 13.79 -10.30 -19.17
N ALA A 141 12.91 -9.30 -19.07
CA ALA A 141 11.88 -9.05 -20.08
C ALA A 141 12.48 -8.64 -21.43
N GLN A 142 13.58 -7.90 -21.43
CA GLN A 142 14.29 -7.51 -22.64
C GLN A 142 14.96 -8.71 -23.33
N THR A 143 15.52 -9.66 -22.57
CA THR A 143 16.15 -10.86 -23.14
C THR A 143 15.13 -11.86 -23.66
N ASN A 144 13.90 -11.91 -23.11
CA ASN A 144 12.84 -12.82 -23.56
C ASN A 144 11.96 -12.27 -24.68
N SER A 145 12.18 -11.03 -25.13
CA SER A 145 11.44 -10.41 -26.25
C SER A 145 11.70 -11.09 -27.61
N GLU A 146 12.69 -11.98 -27.71
CA GLU A 146 12.99 -12.77 -28.92
C GLU A 146 12.33 -14.16 -28.96
N ALA A 147 11.59 -14.58 -27.91
CA ALA A 147 10.98 -15.90 -27.83
C ALA A 147 9.45 -15.81 -27.79
N ALA A 148 8.81 -16.43 -28.78
CA ALA A 148 7.41 -16.86 -28.97
C ALA A 148 6.26 -16.15 -28.20
N PRO A 149 5.07 -15.97 -28.83
CA PRO A 149 3.93 -15.27 -28.22
C PRO A 149 3.39 -16.06 -27.02
N ALA A 150 3.24 -15.34 -25.89
CA ALA A 150 2.67 -15.88 -24.67
C ALA A 150 1.23 -16.37 -24.87
N PRO A 151 0.79 -17.43 -24.19
CA PRO A 151 -0.60 -17.89 -24.22
C PRO A 151 -1.53 -16.80 -23.70
N LYS A 152 -2.68 -16.63 -24.37
CA LYS A 152 -3.69 -15.62 -24.01
C LYS A 152 -4.14 -15.82 -22.56
N PRO A 153 -4.21 -14.77 -21.73
CA PRO A 153 -4.72 -14.89 -20.38
C PRO A 153 -6.19 -15.29 -20.40
N GLU A 154 -6.52 -16.42 -19.78
CA GLU A 154 -7.91 -16.79 -19.53
C GLU A 154 -8.58 -15.68 -18.69
N GLN A 155 -9.75 -15.23 -19.13
CA GLN A 155 -10.51 -14.19 -18.44
C GLN A 155 -10.97 -14.75 -17.08
N PHE A 156 -10.30 -14.32 -16.00
CA PHE A 156 -10.75 -14.59 -14.65
C PHE A 156 -11.98 -13.72 -14.33
N VAL A 157 -13.14 -14.35 -14.24
CA VAL A 157 -14.36 -13.73 -13.73
C VAL A 157 -14.41 -13.97 -12.22
N PRO A 158 -14.39 -12.91 -11.37
CA PRO A 158 -14.54 -13.09 -9.93
C PRO A 158 -15.89 -13.74 -9.62
N CYS A 159 -15.93 -14.76 -8.77
CA CYS A 159 -17.17 -15.46 -8.40
C CYS A 159 -18.27 -14.56 -7.82
N CYS A 160 -17.89 -13.38 -7.31
CA CYS A 160 -18.82 -12.38 -6.82
C CYS A 160 -19.38 -11.42 -7.89
N ALA A 161 -18.90 -11.46 -9.14
CA ALA A 161 -19.42 -10.63 -10.24
C ALA A 161 -20.64 -11.26 -10.93
N THR A 162 -20.91 -12.53 -10.72
CA THR A 162 -21.99 -13.29 -11.41
C THR A 162 -23.26 -13.45 -10.58
N GLY A 163 -23.39 -12.82 -9.40
CA GLY A 163 -24.63 -12.84 -8.61
C GLY A 163 -25.02 -14.19 -8.02
N HIS A 164 -24.18 -15.23 -8.14
CA HIS A 164 -24.44 -16.51 -7.50
C HIS A 164 -24.07 -16.43 -6.02
N HIS A 165 -25.09 -16.33 -5.15
CA HIS A 165 -24.96 -16.57 -3.72
C HIS A 165 -24.62 -18.05 -3.51
N HIS A 166 -23.32 -18.36 -3.34
CA HIS A 166 -22.94 -19.61 -2.72
C HIS A 166 -23.14 -19.44 -1.22
N ASP A 167 -23.96 -20.32 -0.64
CA ASP A 167 -24.20 -20.41 0.81
C ASP A 167 -22.89 -20.88 1.47
N HIS A 168 -22.07 -19.91 1.83
CA HIS A 168 -20.81 -20.15 2.52
C HIS A 168 -21.12 -20.17 4.02
N GLY A 169 -20.95 -21.32 4.65
CA GLY A 169 -21.04 -21.46 6.08
C GLY A 169 -20.16 -20.41 6.83
N PRO A 170 -20.36 -20.18 8.12
CA PRO A 170 -19.83 -19.04 8.87
C PRO A 170 -18.29 -18.92 8.87
N ASN A 171 -17.56 -19.90 8.35
CA ASN A 171 -16.09 -19.96 8.35
C ASN A 171 -15.45 -19.85 6.95
N HIS A 172 -16.21 -19.57 5.89
CA HIS A 172 -15.63 -19.49 4.55
C HIS A 172 -15.25 -18.05 4.18
N VAL A 173 -13.94 -17.76 4.14
CA VAL A 173 -13.40 -16.49 3.64
C VAL A 173 -13.20 -16.59 2.14
N CYS A 174 -13.97 -15.85 1.35
CA CYS A 174 -13.86 -15.84 -0.10
C CYS A 174 -12.47 -15.39 -0.57
N GLN A 175 -11.74 -16.26 -1.28
CA GLN A 175 -10.39 -15.99 -1.81
C GLN A 175 -10.35 -14.84 -2.83
N CYS A 176 -11.48 -14.47 -3.43
CA CYS A 176 -11.54 -13.44 -4.47
C CYS A 176 -11.37 -12.01 -3.91
N ARG A 177 -11.62 -11.76 -2.62
CA ARG A 177 -11.49 -10.44 -1.98
C ARG A 177 -10.06 -10.10 -1.53
N ALA A 178 -9.22 -11.09 -1.32
CA ALA A 178 -7.82 -10.91 -0.92
C ALA A 178 -6.93 -10.36 -2.06
N LYS A 179 -7.38 -10.50 -3.31
CA LYS A 179 -6.63 -10.03 -4.50
C LYS A 179 -6.76 -8.53 -4.79
N ALA A 180 -7.59 -7.81 -4.02
CA ALA A 180 -7.81 -6.39 -4.25
C ALA A 180 -6.75 -5.47 -3.60
N ALA A 181 -5.93 -5.98 -2.69
CA ALA A 181 -4.91 -5.19 -1.99
C ALA A 181 -3.57 -5.11 -2.76
N LEU A 182 -3.21 -6.20 -3.45
CA LEU A 182 -2.07 -6.23 -4.38
C LEU A 182 -2.59 -6.66 -5.74
N SER A 183 -2.15 -6.02 -6.82
CA SER A 183 -2.57 -6.42 -8.17
C SER A 183 -2.13 -7.87 -8.43
N ARG A 184 -2.90 -8.59 -9.25
CA ARG A 184 -2.58 -9.99 -9.62
C ARG A 184 -1.16 -10.14 -10.17
N GLU A 185 -0.63 -9.12 -10.85
CA GLU A 185 0.74 -9.05 -11.34
C GLU A 185 1.78 -8.98 -10.21
N GLU A 186 1.42 -8.43 -9.06
CA GLU A 186 2.29 -8.42 -7.87
C GLU A 186 2.30 -9.77 -7.14
N LEU A 187 1.26 -10.60 -7.31
CA LEU A 187 1.17 -11.94 -6.74
C LEU A 187 1.70 -13.05 -7.68
N GLU A 188 1.55 -12.89 -9.00
CA GLU A 188 1.98 -13.89 -10.00
C GLU A 188 3.49 -13.90 -10.23
N THR A 189 4.20 -12.84 -9.83
CA THR A 189 5.69 -12.82 -9.83
C THR A 189 6.33 -13.70 -8.76
N THR A 190 5.56 -14.44 -7.98
CA THR A 190 6.11 -15.36 -6.96
C THR A 190 6.51 -16.74 -7.49
N GLN A 191 6.40 -17.03 -8.80
CA GLN A 191 6.79 -18.32 -9.38
C GLN A 191 8.24 -18.39 -9.89
N GLY A 192 8.96 -17.27 -9.94
CA GLY A 192 10.42 -17.24 -10.05
C GLY A 192 10.96 -16.62 -8.79
N GLU A 193 12.07 -17.10 -8.22
CA GLU A 193 12.70 -16.61 -6.98
C GLU A 193 12.52 -15.08 -6.84
N SER A 194 11.44 -14.69 -6.19
CA SER A 194 11.00 -13.29 -6.16
C SER A 194 11.93 -12.55 -5.22
N ALA A 195 12.72 -11.67 -5.79
CA ALA A 195 13.55 -10.74 -5.04
C ALA A 195 12.73 -9.67 -4.28
N PHE A 196 11.39 -9.78 -4.23
CA PHE A 196 10.56 -8.84 -3.48
C PHE A 196 10.73 -9.05 -1.97
N PRO A 197 11.07 -8.00 -1.19
CA PRO A 197 11.33 -8.13 0.24
C PRO A 197 10.02 -8.33 1.02
N HIS A 198 9.67 -9.59 1.31
CA HIS A 198 8.44 -9.92 2.05
C HIS A 198 8.47 -9.42 3.50
N GLU A 199 9.64 -9.08 4.03
CA GLU A 199 9.86 -8.43 5.32
C GLU A 199 9.15 -7.08 5.44
N ILE A 200 8.74 -6.47 4.32
CA ILE A 200 7.89 -5.27 4.31
C ILE A 200 6.60 -5.48 5.13
N GLY A 201 6.14 -6.74 5.26
CA GLY A 201 5.01 -7.09 6.12
C GLY A 201 5.16 -6.61 7.56
N LEU A 202 6.39 -6.57 8.09
CA LEU A 202 6.67 -6.06 9.44
C LEU A 202 6.39 -4.56 9.54
N ILE A 203 6.83 -3.76 8.56
CA ILE A 203 6.51 -2.33 8.47
C ILE A 203 5.00 -2.12 8.31
N LEU A 204 4.34 -2.99 7.53
CA LEU A 204 2.90 -2.94 7.35
C LEU A 204 2.11 -3.34 8.60
N GLY A 205 2.80 -3.72 9.69
CA GLY A 205 2.20 -4.12 10.96
C GLY A 205 1.58 -5.51 10.94
N TYR A 206 2.06 -6.41 10.09
CA TYR A 206 1.65 -7.81 10.13
C TYR A 206 2.39 -8.54 11.25
N PRO A 207 1.75 -9.51 11.93
CA PRO A 207 2.41 -10.30 12.96
C PRO A 207 3.70 -10.95 12.42
N PRO A 208 4.83 -10.87 13.16
CA PRO A 208 6.10 -11.46 12.71
C PRO A 208 6.00 -12.95 12.37
N ALA A 209 5.16 -13.70 13.11
CA ALA A 209 4.88 -15.11 12.83
C ALA A 209 4.21 -15.31 11.46
N ASP A 210 3.31 -14.41 11.06
CA ASP A 210 2.65 -14.48 9.77
C ASP A 210 3.59 -14.11 8.62
N VAL A 211 4.47 -13.11 8.83
CA VAL A 211 5.51 -12.75 7.84
C VAL A 211 6.49 -13.92 7.67
N ALA A 212 6.96 -14.51 8.76
CA ALA A 212 7.84 -15.71 8.72
C ALA A 212 7.13 -16.89 8.03
N GLY A 213 5.87 -17.15 8.38
CA GLY A 213 5.05 -18.20 7.76
C GLY A 213 4.88 -17.99 6.25
N PHE A 214 4.63 -16.74 5.82
CA PHE A 214 4.54 -16.38 4.40
C PHE A 214 5.83 -16.68 3.65
N ILE A 215 6.98 -16.29 4.20
CA ILE A 215 8.29 -16.52 3.60
C ILE A 215 8.58 -18.02 3.53
N ALA A 216 8.40 -18.74 4.64
CA ALA A 216 8.70 -20.17 4.73
C ALA A 216 7.81 -21.02 3.81
N GLN A 217 6.53 -20.69 3.72
CA GLN A 217 5.55 -21.45 2.94
C GLN A 217 5.30 -20.85 1.54
N LYS A 218 6.09 -19.86 1.11
CA LYS A 218 5.96 -19.20 -0.20
C LYS A 218 4.52 -18.75 -0.50
N GLY A 219 3.84 -18.21 0.52
CA GLY A 219 2.48 -17.71 0.42
C GLY A 219 1.38 -18.77 0.31
N THR A 220 1.67 -20.05 0.53
CA THR A 220 0.66 -21.15 0.58
C THR A 220 0.38 -21.57 2.03
N GLY A 221 -0.63 -22.40 2.28
CA GLY A 221 -0.88 -23.01 3.60
C GLY A 221 -1.37 -22.05 4.69
N TYR A 222 -1.85 -20.87 4.33
CA TYR A 222 -2.38 -19.89 5.29
C TYR A 222 -3.72 -20.32 5.88
N LEU A 223 -4.01 -19.90 7.11
CA LEU A 223 -5.23 -20.21 7.87
C LEU A 223 -6.36 -19.21 7.59
N ALA A 224 -6.01 -17.94 7.34
CA ALA A 224 -6.95 -16.89 6.94
C ALA A 224 -6.31 -15.93 5.95
N CYS A 225 -7.14 -15.28 5.10
CA CYS A 225 -6.67 -14.33 4.10
C CYS A 225 -7.57 -13.10 4.06
N GLY A 226 -6.95 -11.92 4.05
CA GLY A 226 -7.61 -10.61 4.00
C GLY A 226 -6.60 -9.52 3.70
N GLY A 227 -6.30 -8.64 4.64
CA GLY A 227 -5.25 -7.64 4.51
C GLY A 227 -3.84 -8.26 4.39
N TRP A 228 -3.67 -9.48 4.87
CA TRP A 228 -2.49 -10.33 4.69
C TRP A 228 -2.90 -11.80 4.78
N LYS A 229 -1.94 -12.72 4.56
CA LYS A 229 -2.13 -14.17 4.78
C LYS A 229 -1.67 -14.51 6.19
N ALA A 230 -2.61 -14.90 7.05
CA ALA A 230 -2.36 -15.26 8.44
C ALA A 230 -2.02 -16.74 8.57
N TYR A 231 -0.96 -17.05 9.33
CA TYR A 231 -0.43 -18.39 9.56
C TYR A 231 -0.49 -18.80 11.02
N SER A 232 -0.69 -17.86 11.94
CA SER A 232 -0.65 -18.10 13.38
C SER A 232 -2.03 -17.99 14.03
N GLU A 233 -2.63 -16.81 14.05
CA GLU A 233 -3.86 -16.51 14.78
C GLU A 233 -4.99 -16.05 13.85
N PRO A 234 -5.68 -16.97 13.15
CA PRO A 234 -6.65 -16.61 12.13
C PRO A 234 -7.81 -15.75 12.67
N GLN A 235 -8.27 -16.00 13.90
CA GLN A 235 -9.39 -15.24 14.48
C GLN A 235 -9.00 -13.78 14.72
N SER A 236 -7.86 -13.52 15.33
CA SER A 236 -7.32 -12.18 15.56
C SER A 236 -7.09 -11.43 14.23
N ALA A 237 -6.59 -12.15 13.20
CA ALA A 237 -6.42 -11.60 11.88
C ALA A 237 -7.76 -11.17 11.25
N LEU A 238 -8.80 -12.01 11.33
CA LEU A 238 -10.14 -11.71 10.79
C LEU A 238 -10.76 -10.49 11.47
N GLU A 239 -10.64 -10.36 12.78
CA GLU A 239 -11.12 -9.20 13.53
C GLU A 239 -10.39 -7.92 13.10
N THR A 240 -9.07 -8.00 12.88
CA THR A 240 -8.28 -6.88 12.39
C THR A 240 -8.66 -6.49 10.96
N PHE A 241 -8.93 -7.46 10.08
CA PHE A 241 -9.42 -7.19 8.72
C PHE A 241 -10.77 -6.48 8.74
N GLN A 242 -11.71 -6.91 9.58
CA GLN A 242 -13.01 -6.26 9.73
C GLN A 242 -12.87 -4.82 10.25
N ARG A 243 -12.05 -4.60 11.26
CA ARG A 243 -11.80 -3.28 11.85
C ARG A 243 -11.19 -2.33 10.82
N ASN A 244 -10.16 -2.78 10.07
CA ASN A 244 -9.54 -1.97 9.03
C ASN A 244 -10.50 -1.66 7.88
N ARG A 245 -11.38 -2.60 7.52
CA ARG A 245 -12.39 -2.39 6.50
C ARG A 245 -13.42 -1.34 6.92
N ARG A 246 -13.96 -1.42 8.13
CA ARG A 246 -14.89 -0.41 8.68
C ARG A 246 -14.26 0.97 8.66
N CYS A 247 -13.04 1.11 9.16
CA CYS A 247 -12.29 2.37 9.11
C CYS A 247 -12.21 2.92 7.68
N THR A 248 -11.93 2.05 6.69
CA THR A 248 -11.84 2.49 5.30
C THR A 248 -13.20 2.94 4.75
N GLU A 249 -14.26 2.22 5.05
CA GLU A 249 -15.65 2.57 4.64
C GLU A 249 -16.07 3.92 5.26
N GLU A 250 -15.80 4.13 6.55
CA GLU A 250 -16.08 5.38 7.26
C GLU A 250 -15.28 6.56 6.69
N PHE A 251 -13.97 6.40 6.44
CA PHE A 251 -13.14 7.45 5.87
C PHE A 251 -13.57 7.83 4.45
N GLN A 252 -13.95 6.85 3.63
CA GLN A 252 -14.48 7.12 2.30
C GLN A 252 -15.80 7.91 2.37
N ALA A 253 -16.68 7.58 3.30
CA ALA A 253 -17.93 8.30 3.49
C ALA A 253 -17.69 9.74 3.94
N LEU A 254 -16.81 9.97 4.91
CA LEU A 254 -16.45 11.31 5.39
C LEU A 254 -15.79 12.15 4.29
N TYR A 255 -14.86 11.57 3.53
CA TYR A 255 -14.22 12.24 2.41
C TYR A 255 -15.21 12.62 1.31
N ALA A 256 -16.16 11.73 0.99
CA ALA A 256 -17.23 12.00 0.03
C ALA A 256 -18.18 13.13 0.50
N GLN A 257 -18.33 13.33 1.81
CA GLN A 257 -19.06 14.45 2.42
C GLN A 257 -18.25 15.76 2.46
N GLY A 258 -17.00 15.74 2.01
CA GLY A 258 -16.14 16.92 1.93
C GLY A 258 -15.18 17.11 3.07
N ALA A 259 -14.98 16.12 3.95
CA ALA A 259 -13.93 16.17 4.96
C ALA A 259 -12.55 16.28 4.30
N PRO A 260 -11.69 17.24 4.69
CA PRO A 260 -10.36 17.34 4.11
C PRO A 260 -9.47 16.18 4.58
N LEU A 261 -8.48 15.80 3.75
CA LEU A 261 -7.55 14.71 4.04
C LEU A 261 -6.83 14.90 5.38
N GLU A 262 -6.48 16.14 5.72
CA GLU A 262 -5.82 16.51 6.97
C GLU A 262 -6.67 16.19 8.20
N ALA A 263 -7.97 16.46 8.14
CA ALA A 263 -8.88 16.12 9.24
C ALA A 263 -8.98 14.62 9.46
N LEU A 264 -8.92 13.84 8.38
CA LEU A 264 -8.86 12.37 8.45
C LEU A 264 -7.51 11.87 8.98
N ALA A 265 -6.41 12.59 8.69
CA ALA A 265 -5.08 12.26 9.17
C ALA A 265 -4.87 12.61 10.66
N ASP A 266 -5.63 13.58 11.17
CA ASP A 266 -5.61 14.03 12.58
C ASP A 266 -6.57 13.19 13.47
N ALA A 267 -6.99 12.02 13.01
CA ALA A 267 -7.97 11.16 13.69
C ALA A 267 -7.57 10.68 15.11
N ARG A 268 -6.40 11.11 15.61
CA ARG A 268 -5.98 11.01 17.04
C ARG A 268 -6.45 12.20 17.89
N SER A 269 -6.94 13.28 17.26
CA SER A 269 -7.48 14.42 18.00
C SER A 269 -8.92 14.16 18.43
N ASP A 270 -9.32 14.80 19.55
CA ASP A 270 -10.71 14.77 20.03
C ASP A 270 -11.70 15.27 18.96
N ALA A 271 -11.22 16.10 18.01
CA ALA A 271 -12.01 16.57 16.88
C ALA A 271 -12.38 15.43 15.91
N ALA A 272 -11.49 14.46 15.69
CA ALA A 272 -11.78 13.31 14.85
C ALA A 272 -12.73 12.32 15.53
N VAL A 273 -12.60 12.11 16.84
CA VAL A 273 -13.57 11.33 17.64
C VAL A 273 -14.95 11.99 17.52
N SER A 274 -15.04 13.32 17.58
CA SER A 274 -16.27 14.08 17.38
C SER A 274 -16.85 13.91 15.94
N ILE A 275 -16.00 13.88 14.90
CA ILE A 275 -16.43 13.65 13.52
C ILE A 275 -16.98 12.21 13.37
N PHE A 276 -16.32 11.22 14.00
CA PHE A 276 -16.79 9.83 14.03
C PHE A 276 -18.13 9.69 14.78
N ASP A 277 -18.28 10.38 15.91
CA ASP A 277 -19.50 10.35 16.71
C ASP A 277 -20.67 11.07 16.01
N MET A 278 -20.41 12.18 15.30
CA MET A 278 -21.43 12.88 14.51
C MET A 278 -21.88 12.05 13.30
N ALA A 279 -20.99 11.33 12.62
CA ALA A 279 -21.34 10.43 11.52
C ALA A 279 -22.18 9.23 12.02
N ARG A 280 -21.93 8.72 13.23
CA ARG A 280 -22.72 7.64 13.86
C ARG A 280 -24.09 8.09 14.30
N ALA A 281 -24.27 9.36 14.67
CA ALA A 281 -25.55 9.92 15.09
C ALA A 281 -26.48 10.27 13.90
N ALA A 282 -25.95 10.29 12.68
CA ALA A 282 -26.68 10.63 11.45
C ALA A 282 -27.21 9.40 10.68
N VAL A 283 -27.00 8.17 11.18
CA VAL A 283 -27.50 6.88 10.67
C VAL A 283 -28.50 6.27 11.64
#